data_742c02da8031da631e40cd5ca3e349af
#
_entry.id   742c02da8031da631e40cd5ca3e349af
#
_cell.length_a   1.000
_cell.length_b   1.000
_cell.length_c   1.000
_cell.angle_alpha   90.00
_cell.angle_beta   90.00
_cell.angle_gamma   90.00
#
_symmetry.space_group_name_H-M   'P 1'
#
loop_
_entity.id
_entity.type
_entity.pdbx_description
1 polymer ?
#
loop_
_entity_poly.entity_id
_entity_poly.type
_entity_poly.pdbx_seq_one_letter_code
_entity_poly.pdbx_strand_id
1 'polypeptide(L)'
;MTKFWKKLANVVFSQRTTIILLLLAQVLFLLFTFFQLSEHSSAIYYTFTVLGLALAVYILNKPQNPAYKLAWIIPLLAIPVFATIAYFILTNQYSTRRVRNAHIKKCASTKPYLRQDQDVLTELDIEDKNVYRLARYVDKYGGYPIYKNTTVEYFRVGEEKFAAMVRELKKAEHFIFLEYFIIDQGEMWDEIHQILVEKAKQGVEVRLLYDGMGSQHLLPFRYDKKLEAEGIRCHVFNPFRPMLSSIQNNRDHRKICVIDGHTAFNGGVNLADEYINRKERFGHWKDTAVMIKGDGVWNFTMMFLQMWEIVDGEGLASDYDQFLPENTDEMPKSAPGYVLPYGDSPLDTENVGELVYLDIINNARDYIYITTPYLIPDNEIVTALGYAAKSGVDVRLITPGIPDKWYVRSIAKSYYKELIALGVKIYEYNGFIHAKNFVSDDKTAVVGTINLDYRSLYLHFECATYMYKVPAVMEVKADFLNILEKNCVEITVHDCAERSLWSRMVSAVLRIFSPLL
;
A
#
# COMPACT_ATOMS: atom_id res chain seq x y z
N MET A 1 -46.52 0.70 2.69
CA MET A 1 -45.41 0.78 1.72
C MET A 1 -44.90 -0.62 1.44
N THR A 2 -45.00 -1.12 0.21
CA THR A 2 -44.59 -2.49 -0.14
C THR A 2 -43.06 -2.70 0.07
N LYS A 3 -42.67 -3.93 0.36
CA LYS A 3 -41.24 -4.34 0.53
C LYS A 3 -40.37 -3.84 -0.64
N PHE A 4 -40.95 -3.73 -1.84
CA PHE A 4 -40.31 -3.20 -3.05
C PHE A 4 -39.92 -1.72 -2.91
N TRP A 5 -40.84 -0.85 -2.47
CA TRP A 5 -40.55 0.58 -2.29
C TRP A 5 -39.54 0.88 -1.19
N LYS A 6 -39.53 0.07 -0.09
CA LYS A 6 -38.48 0.17 0.92
C LYS A 6 -37.11 -0.23 0.36
N LYS A 7 -37.06 -1.30 -0.47
CA LYS A 7 -35.80 -1.73 -1.10
C LYS A 7 -35.30 -0.71 -2.13
N LEU A 8 -36.22 -0.14 -2.92
CA LEU A 8 -35.90 0.92 -3.89
C LEU A 8 -35.44 2.21 -3.19
N ALA A 9 -36.13 2.63 -2.14
CA ALA A 9 -35.72 3.79 -1.33
C ALA A 9 -34.32 3.57 -0.70
N ASN A 10 -34.04 2.39 -0.15
CA ASN A 10 -32.74 2.07 0.40
C ASN A 10 -31.62 2.07 -0.66
N VAL A 11 -31.91 1.69 -1.90
CA VAL A 11 -30.97 1.78 -3.00
C VAL A 11 -30.78 3.23 -3.46
N VAL A 12 -31.86 3.96 -3.67
CA VAL A 12 -31.83 5.36 -4.17
C VAL A 12 -31.20 6.30 -3.15
N PHE A 13 -31.49 6.13 -1.86
CA PHE A 13 -30.91 6.89 -0.76
C PHE A 13 -29.71 6.19 -0.11
N SER A 14 -29.14 5.15 -0.76
CA SER A 14 -27.90 4.58 -0.28
C SER A 14 -26.76 5.58 -0.45
N GLN A 15 -25.83 5.56 0.48
CA GLN A 15 -24.65 6.40 0.42
C GLN A 15 -23.87 6.23 -0.91
N ARG A 16 -23.85 5.01 -1.46
CA ARG A 16 -23.26 4.71 -2.79
C ARG A 16 -23.95 5.49 -3.91
N THR A 17 -25.30 5.42 -3.98
CA THR A 17 -26.08 6.07 -5.03
C THR A 17 -25.96 7.58 -4.94
N THR A 18 -26.01 8.14 -3.72
CA THR A 18 -25.80 9.58 -3.48
C THR A 18 -24.41 10.03 -3.95
N ILE A 19 -23.36 9.26 -3.63
CA ILE A 19 -21.99 9.54 -4.06
C ILE A 19 -21.88 9.51 -5.60
N ILE A 20 -22.41 8.47 -6.23
CA ILE A 20 -22.38 8.33 -7.70
C ILE A 20 -23.14 9.49 -8.36
N LEU A 21 -24.32 9.86 -7.86
CA LEU A 21 -25.10 10.98 -8.39
C LEU A 21 -24.37 12.33 -8.25
N LEU A 22 -23.72 12.56 -7.12
CA LEU A 22 -22.95 13.79 -6.89
C LEU A 22 -21.71 13.85 -7.78
N LEU A 23 -21.01 12.73 -7.99
CA LEU A 23 -19.89 12.65 -8.91
C LEU A 23 -20.33 12.87 -10.36
N LEU A 24 -21.45 12.23 -10.77
CA LEU A 24 -22.03 12.45 -12.09
C LEU A 24 -22.46 13.91 -12.28
N ALA A 25 -23.09 14.53 -11.29
CA ALA A 25 -23.48 15.95 -11.34
C ALA A 25 -22.24 16.85 -11.47
N GLN A 26 -21.13 16.55 -10.77
CA GLN A 26 -19.88 17.30 -10.90
C GLN A 26 -19.26 17.14 -12.30
N VAL A 27 -19.24 15.91 -12.84
CA VAL A 27 -18.73 15.65 -14.20
C VAL A 27 -19.61 16.34 -15.25
N LEU A 28 -20.93 16.24 -15.13
CA LEU A 28 -21.87 16.91 -16.04
C LEU A 28 -21.75 18.44 -15.97
N PHE A 29 -21.56 19.00 -14.78
CA PHE A 29 -21.31 20.42 -14.60
C PHE A 29 -20.01 20.85 -15.29
N LEU A 30 -18.93 20.08 -15.15
CA LEU A 30 -17.66 20.33 -15.83
C LEU A 30 -17.81 20.24 -17.35
N LEU A 31 -18.50 19.21 -17.85
CA LEU A 31 -18.79 19.06 -19.28
C LEU A 31 -19.66 20.21 -19.81
N PHE A 32 -20.73 20.57 -19.09
CA PHE A 32 -21.59 21.70 -19.44
C PHE A 32 -20.79 22.99 -19.52
N THR A 33 -19.97 23.28 -18.51
CA THR A 33 -19.10 24.46 -18.50
C THR A 33 -18.12 24.44 -19.67
N PHE A 34 -17.57 23.27 -19.99
CA PHE A 34 -16.67 23.09 -21.14
C PHE A 34 -17.39 23.42 -22.47
N PHE A 35 -18.57 22.84 -22.71
CA PHE A 35 -19.32 23.08 -23.95
C PHE A 35 -19.80 24.53 -24.05
N GLN A 36 -20.33 25.08 -22.98
CA GLN A 36 -20.81 26.47 -22.95
C GLN A 36 -19.68 27.49 -23.22
N LEU A 37 -18.48 27.25 -22.65
CA LEU A 37 -17.31 28.10 -22.92
C LEU A 37 -16.74 27.92 -24.31
N SER A 38 -16.82 26.72 -24.91
CA SER A 38 -16.31 26.45 -26.24
C SER A 38 -17.18 27.04 -27.34
N GLU A 39 -18.49 27.17 -27.13
CA GLU A 39 -19.45 27.70 -28.11
C GLU A 39 -19.47 29.25 -28.18
N HIS A 40 -19.16 29.94 -27.07
CA HIS A 40 -19.46 31.35 -26.94
C HIS A 40 -18.30 32.34 -27.23
N SER A 41 -17.05 31.87 -27.36
CA SER A 41 -15.96 32.80 -27.71
C SER A 41 -14.66 32.09 -28.10
N SER A 42 -14.20 32.34 -29.33
CA SER A 42 -12.84 31.99 -29.77
C SER A 42 -11.77 32.56 -28.84
N ALA A 43 -11.99 33.73 -28.27
CA ALA A 43 -11.07 34.38 -27.35
C ALA A 43 -10.89 33.56 -26.06
N ILE A 44 -11.97 32.98 -25.48
CA ILE A 44 -11.87 32.12 -24.29
C ILE A 44 -11.08 30.87 -24.63
N TYR A 45 -11.36 30.20 -25.75
CA TYR A 45 -10.62 29.00 -26.15
C TYR A 45 -9.12 29.30 -26.32
N TYR A 46 -8.75 30.38 -27.04
CA TYR A 46 -7.35 30.76 -27.20
C TYR A 46 -6.69 31.11 -25.85
N THR A 47 -7.40 31.79 -24.95
CA THR A 47 -6.90 32.07 -23.61
C THR A 47 -6.56 30.79 -22.83
N PHE A 48 -7.47 29.82 -22.81
CA PHE A 48 -7.23 28.53 -22.15
C PHE A 48 -6.14 27.70 -22.84
N THR A 49 -5.99 27.83 -24.16
CA THR A 49 -4.88 27.19 -24.89
C THR A 49 -3.52 27.78 -24.47
N VAL A 50 -3.41 29.10 -24.38
CA VAL A 50 -2.18 29.75 -23.89
C VAL A 50 -1.91 29.38 -22.42
N LEU A 51 -2.93 29.40 -21.56
CA LEU A 51 -2.81 28.96 -20.16
C LEU A 51 -2.42 27.49 -20.05
N GLY A 52 -2.99 26.63 -20.89
CA GLY A 52 -2.66 25.18 -20.93
C GLY A 52 -1.20 24.95 -21.34
N LEU A 53 -0.70 25.70 -22.35
CA LEU A 53 0.71 25.67 -22.73
C LEU A 53 1.64 26.16 -21.62
N ALA A 54 1.29 27.26 -20.97
CA ALA A 54 2.06 27.76 -19.82
C ALA A 54 2.10 26.78 -18.66
N LEU A 55 0.95 26.13 -18.37
CA LEU A 55 0.85 25.07 -17.37
C LEU A 55 1.68 23.84 -17.78
N ALA A 56 1.65 23.43 -19.04
CA ALA A 56 2.45 22.31 -19.53
C ALA A 56 3.95 22.58 -19.31
N VAL A 57 4.43 23.80 -19.65
CA VAL A 57 5.81 24.21 -19.38
C VAL A 57 6.10 24.22 -17.87
N TYR A 58 5.19 24.71 -17.04
CA TYR A 58 5.33 24.68 -15.59
C TYR A 58 5.42 23.25 -15.04
N ILE A 59 4.56 22.34 -15.50
CA ILE A 59 4.55 20.92 -15.09
C ILE A 59 5.85 20.23 -15.52
N LEU A 60 6.36 20.50 -16.72
CA LEU A 60 7.63 19.94 -17.19
C LEU A 60 8.79 20.24 -16.24
N ASN A 61 8.81 21.41 -15.64
CA ASN A 61 9.86 21.86 -14.74
C ASN A 61 9.68 21.44 -13.27
N LYS A 62 8.58 20.76 -12.91
CA LYS A 62 8.40 20.21 -11.55
C LYS A 62 9.32 19.01 -11.32
N PRO A 63 9.88 18.86 -10.10
CA PRO A 63 10.59 17.64 -9.70
C PRO A 63 9.58 16.53 -9.37
N GLN A 64 9.00 15.89 -10.38
CA GLN A 64 8.01 14.82 -10.27
C GLN A 64 8.32 13.72 -11.28
N ASN A 65 7.85 12.51 -11.02
CA ASN A 65 7.97 11.39 -11.95
C ASN A 65 7.41 11.77 -13.33
N PRO A 66 8.14 11.53 -14.45
CA PRO A 66 7.75 11.92 -15.81
C PRO A 66 6.37 11.40 -16.23
N ALA A 67 5.95 10.23 -15.74
CA ALA A 67 4.65 9.67 -16.08
C ALA A 67 3.48 10.53 -15.58
N TYR A 68 3.57 11.09 -14.37
CA TYR A 68 2.59 12.07 -13.87
C TYR A 68 2.55 13.35 -14.71
N LYS A 69 3.72 13.82 -15.16
CA LYS A 69 3.79 14.99 -16.02
C LYS A 69 3.05 14.75 -17.33
N LEU A 70 3.30 13.61 -17.99
CA LEU A 70 2.63 13.23 -19.25
C LEU A 70 1.13 13.07 -19.07
N ALA A 71 0.68 12.44 -17.98
CA ALA A 71 -0.73 12.27 -17.67
C ALA A 71 -1.52 13.59 -17.58
N TRP A 72 -0.85 14.69 -17.25
CA TRP A 72 -1.43 16.05 -17.27
C TRP A 72 -1.19 16.81 -18.56
N ILE A 73 0.01 16.71 -19.14
CA ILE A 73 0.38 17.50 -20.34
C ILE A 73 -0.45 17.07 -21.55
N ILE A 74 -0.68 15.75 -21.74
CA ILE A 74 -1.47 15.25 -22.88
C ILE A 74 -2.89 15.83 -22.86
N PRO A 75 -3.68 15.75 -21.76
CA PRO A 75 -5.00 16.40 -21.71
C PRO A 75 -4.95 17.93 -21.86
N LEU A 76 -3.95 18.60 -21.28
CA LEU A 76 -3.81 20.07 -21.40
C LEU A 76 -3.64 20.52 -22.86
N LEU A 77 -2.93 19.74 -23.68
CA LEU A 77 -2.75 20.03 -25.10
C LEU A 77 -3.96 19.60 -25.95
N ALA A 78 -4.62 18.47 -25.59
CA ALA A 78 -5.74 17.95 -26.37
C ALA A 78 -7.07 18.66 -26.07
N ILE A 79 -7.32 19.02 -24.80
CA ILE A 79 -8.60 19.58 -24.33
C ILE A 79 -8.32 20.73 -23.32
N PRO A 80 -7.73 21.86 -23.79
CA PRO A 80 -7.13 22.86 -22.90
C PRO A 80 -8.10 23.46 -21.88
N VAL A 81 -9.34 23.73 -22.24
CA VAL A 81 -10.33 24.34 -21.33
C VAL A 81 -10.62 23.39 -20.17
N PHE A 82 -11.02 22.17 -20.47
CA PHE A 82 -11.36 21.17 -19.44
C PHE A 82 -10.14 20.81 -18.58
N ALA A 83 -9.02 20.50 -19.21
CA ALA A 83 -7.83 20.03 -18.49
C ALA A 83 -7.20 21.11 -17.60
N THR A 84 -7.24 22.39 -18.03
CA THR A 84 -6.77 23.50 -17.21
C THR A 84 -7.61 23.66 -15.95
N ILE A 85 -8.94 23.65 -16.09
CA ILE A 85 -9.87 23.74 -14.94
C ILE A 85 -9.69 22.53 -14.01
N ALA A 86 -9.66 21.32 -14.57
CA ALA A 86 -9.45 20.09 -13.82
C ALA A 86 -8.13 20.10 -13.06
N TYR A 87 -7.03 20.56 -13.70
CA TYR A 87 -5.74 20.67 -13.04
C TYR A 87 -5.80 21.56 -11.80
N PHE A 88 -6.38 22.77 -11.91
CA PHE A 88 -6.49 23.67 -10.76
C PHE A 88 -7.38 23.11 -9.65
N ILE A 89 -8.48 22.46 -9.99
CA ILE A 89 -9.37 21.84 -8.98
C ILE A 89 -8.68 20.68 -8.25
N LEU A 90 -7.98 19.83 -9.01
CA LEU A 90 -7.41 18.59 -8.46
C LEU A 90 -6.05 18.79 -7.77
N THR A 91 -5.24 19.78 -8.20
CA THR A 91 -3.89 19.94 -7.68
C THR A 91 -3.75 21.02 -6.60
N ASN A 92 -4.66 21.99 -6.53
CA ASN A 92 -4.52 23.14 -5.63
C ASN A 92 -5.40 23.01 -4.38
N GLN A 93 -5.06 22.03 -3.49
CA GLN A 93 -5.88 21.74 -2.35
C GLN A 93 -5.25 22.12 -1.00
N TYR A 94 -5.88 23.08 -0.33
CA TYR A 94 -5.47 23.54 1.00
C TYR A 94 -5.52 22.41 2.05
N SER A 95 -6.51 21.50 1.94
CA SER A 95 -6.66 20.36 2.85
C SER A 95 -5.46 19.42 2.82
N THR A 96 -4.92 19.14 1.64
CA THR A 96 -3.73 18.29 1.49
C THR A 96 -2.49 18.91 2.13
N ARG A 97 -2.31 20.23 2.00
CA ARG A 97 -1.20 20.95 2.63
C ARG A 97 -1.28 20.90 4.16
N ARG A 98 -2.48 21.03 4.73
CA ARG A 98 -2.68 20.96 6.19
C ARG A 98 -2.33 19.56 6.73
N VAL A 99 -2.82 18.49 6.10
CA VAL A 99 -2.53 17.11 6.52
C VAL A 99 -1.05 16.81 6.33
N ARG A 100 -0.45 17.23 5.21
CA ARG A 100 0.99 17.10 4.97
C ARG A 100 1.83 17.76 6.07
N ASN A 101 1.52 19.00 6.43
CA ASN A 101 2.27 19.72 7.46
C ASN A 101 2.11 19.06 8.84
N ALA A 102 0.91 18.55 9.15
CA ALA A 102 0.69 17.80 10.38
C ALA A 102 1.52 16.51 10.41
N HIS A 103 1.56 15.77 9.31
CA HIS A 103 2.36 14.56 9.16
C HIS A 103 3.87 14.86 9.32
N ILE A 104 4.41 15.83 8.58
CA ILE A 104 5.84 16.21 8.67
C ILE A 104 6.20 16.62 10.12
N LYS A 105 5.34 17.44 10.74
CA LYS A 105 5.55 17.87 12.14
C LYS A 105 5.54 16.67 13.09
N LYS A 106 4.65 15.71 12.86
CA LYS A 106 4.52 14.51 13.68
C LYS A 106 5.76 13.62 13.55
N CYS A 107 6.19 13.30 12.34
CA CYS A 107 7.41 12.52 12.10
C CYS A 107 8.65 13.18 12.74
N ALA A 108 8.77 14.51 12.63
CA ALA A 108 9.86 15.25 13.27
C ALA A 108 9.82 15.16 14.80
N SER A 109 8.62 15.23 15.42
CA SER A 109 8.48 15.17 16.88
C SER A 109 8.69 13.77 17.45
N THR A 110 8.44 12.72 16.66
CA THR A 110 8.62 11.32 17.08
C THR A 110 10.02 10.77 16.78
N LYS A 111 10.81 11.46 15.96
CA LYS A 111 12.17 11.04 15.62
C LYS A 111 13.08 10.73 16.84
N PRO A 112 13.02 11.46 17.98
CA PRO A 112 13.82 11.13 19.17
C PRO A 112 13.52 9.75 19.77
N TYR A 113 12.36 9.15 19.47
CA TYR A 113 11.97 7.82 19.94
C TYR A 113 12.39 6.69 18.98
N LEU A 114 12.72 7.02 17.74
CA LEU A 114 13.18 6.09 16.70
C LEU A 114 14.70 6.23 16.54
N ARG A 115 15.45 5.80 17.56
CA ARG A 115 16.91 5.94 17.58
C ARG A 115 17.58 4.71 17.00
N GLN A 116 18.45 4.94 16.03
CA GLN A 116 19.30 3.89 15.49
C GLN A 116 20.44 3.56 16.45
N ASP A 117 20.57 2.29 16.80
CA ASP A 117 21.71 1.77 17.51
C ASP A 117 22.94 1.80 16.59
N GLN A 118 24.00 2.50 17.02
CA GLN A 118 25.22 2.70 16.24
C GLN A 118 26.09 1.44 16.20
N ASP A 119 26.02 0.58 17.21
CA ASP A 119 26.74 -0.68 17.23
C ASP A 119 26.18 -1.63 16.18
N VAL A 120 24.84 -1.67 16.03
CA VAL A 120 24.14 -2.43 14.96
C VAL A 120 24.58 -1.95 13.57
N LEU A 121 24.68 -0.63 13.36
CA LEU A 121 25.17 -0.09 12.08
C LEU A 121 26.64 -0.40 11.83
N THR A 122 27.47 -0.35 12.85
CA THR A 122 28.91 -0.65 12.75
C THR A 122 29.14 -2.11 12.37
N GLU A 123 28.41 -3.02 13.01
CA GLU A 123 28.46 -4.44 12.64
C GLU A 123 28.00 -4.66 11.20
N LEU A 124 26.91 -4.00 10.79
CA LEU A 124 26.37 -4.13 9.46
C LEU A 124 27.29 -3.57 8.37
N ASP A 125 28.03 -2.48 8.64
CA ASP A 125 29.02 -1.92 7.69
C ASP A 125 30.19 -2.89 7.44
N ILE A 126 30.54 -3.67 8.45
CA ILE A 126 31.55 -4.73 8.31
C ILE A 126 31.00 -5.93 7.54
N GLU A 127 29.73 -6.30 7.78
CA GLU A 127 29.10 -7.48 7.23
C GLU A 127 28.69 -7.32 5.77
N ASP A 128 27.98 -6.23 5.45
CA ASP A 128 27.52 -5.90 4.09
C ASP A 128 27.30 -4.39 3.91
N LYS A 129 28.19 -3.75 3.16
CA LYS A 129 28.14 -2.31 2.90
C LYS A 129 26.89 -1.84 2.15
N ASN A 130 26.28 -2.69 1.33
CA ASN A 130 25.08 -2.31 0.59
C ASN A 130 23.89 -2.24 1.55
N VAL A 131 23.73 -3.26 2.40
CA VAL A 131 22.68 -3.28 3.42
C VAL A 131 22.87 -2.17 4.45
N TYR A 132 24.11 -1.88 4.85
CA TYR A 132 24.43 -0.72 5.70
C TYR A 132 23.98 0.61 5.05
N ARG A 133 24.25 0.80 3.76
CA ARG A 133 23.85 2.02 3.04
C ARG A 133 22.33 2.16 2.97
N LEU A 134 21.63 1.05 2.70
CA LEU A 134 20.17 1.01 2.72
C LEU A 134 19.62 1.35 4.11
N ALA A 135 20.13 0.70 5.17
CA ALA A 135 19.72 0.96 6.55
C ALA A 135 19.92 2.44 6.95
N ARG A 136 21.08 3.02 6.63
CA ARG A 136 21.33 4.45 6.84
C ARG A 136 20.38 5.37 6.06
N TYR A 137 20.05 5.00 4.84
CA TYR A 137 19.09 5.76 4.02
C TYR A 137 17.71 5.73 4.68
N VAL A 138 17.21 4.55 5.03
CA VAL A 138 15.88 4.40 5.64
C VAL A 138 15.81 5.06 7.01
N ASP A 139 16.83 4.95 7.86
CA ASP A 139 16.91 5.66 9.13
C ASP A 139 16.86 7.18 8.95
N LYS A 140 17.72 7.70 8.07
CA LYS A 140 17.87 9.15 7.90
C LYS A 140 16.69 9.82 7.24
N TYR A 141 16.12 9.21 6.18
CA TYR A 141 15.10 9.80 5.31
C TYR A 141 13.71 9.20 5.54
N GLY A 142 13.60 7.90 5.81
CA GLY A 142 12.36 7.25 6.20
C GLY A 142 12.05 7.37 7.69
N GLY A 143 13.09 7.56 8.53
CA GLY A 143 12.94 7.69 9.97
C GLY A 143 12.79 6.36 10.71
N TYR A 144 13.15 5.23 10.11
CA TYR A 144 13.00 3.89 10.69
C TYR A 144 14.36 3.21 10.85
N PRO A 145 14.79 2.93 12.11
CA PRO A 145 16.02 2.20 12.40
C PRO A 145 15.93 0.71 12.06
N ILE A 146 17.08 0.09 11.78
CA ILE A 146 17.24 -1.36 11.64
C ILE A 146 17.61 -1.99 12.99
N TYR A 147 17.10 -3.20 13.23
CA TYR A 147 17.27 -3.90 14.50
C TYR A 147 17.91 -5.28 14.33
N LYS A 148 18.64 -5.69 15.39
CA LYS A 148 18.89 -7.09 15.75
C LYS A 148 17.83 -7.57 16.74
N ASN A 149 18.02 -8.74 17.33
CA ASN A 149 17.16 -9.28 18.39
C ASN A 149 15.66 -9.27 18.02
N THR A 150 15.38 -9.52 16.75
CA THR A 150 14.01 -9.58 16.24
C THR A 150 13.81 -10.87 15.46
N THR A 151 12.97 -11.75 15.95
CA THR A 151 12.57 -12.97 15.24
C THR A 151 11.47 -12.68 14.25
N VAL A 152 11.43 -13.46 13.18
CA VAL A 152 10.41 -13.37 12.14
C VAL A 152 9.83 -14.74 11.87
N GLU A 153 8.51 -14.87 11.97
CA GLU A 153 7.74 -16.02 11.50
C GLU A 153 7.00 -15.62 10.21
N TYR A 154 7.22 -16.38 9.14
CA TYR A 154 6.59 -16.13 7.84
C TYR A 154 5.34 -16.98 7.66
N PHE A 155 4.25 -16.36 7.21
CA PHE A 155 2.98 -17.02 6.91
C PHE A 155 2.77 -17.05 5.40
N ARG A 156 2.66 -18.26 4.86
CA ARG A 156 2.52 -18.50 3.43
C ARG A 156 1.12 -18.18 2.91
N VAL A 157 0.11 -18.24 3.79
CA VAL A 157 -1.30 -17.99 3.47
C VAL A 157 -1.98 -17.21 4.59
N GLY A 158 -3.08 -16.54 4.27
CA GLY A 158 -3.83 -15.73 5.22
C GLY A 158 -4.39 -16.53 6.40
N GLU A 159 -4.73 -17.80 6.19
CA GLU A 159 -5.23 -18.71 7.21
C GLU A 159 -4.21 -18.94 8.34
N GLU A 160 -2.93 -19.12 7.97
CA GLU A 160 -1.84 -19.28 8.96
C GLU A 160 -1.66 -18.01 9.78
N LYS A 161 -1.64 -16.85 9.11
CA LYS A 161 -1.57 -15.53 9.77
C LYS A 161 -2.75 -15.31 10.71
N PHE A 162 -3.97 -15.64 10.28
CA PHE A 162 -5.17 -15.47 11.07
C PHE A 162 -5.13 -16.30 12.35
N ALA A 163 -4.78 -17.59 12.24
CA ALA A 163 -4.65 -18.48 13.40
C ALA A 163 -3.58 -17.97 14.40
N ALA A 164 -2.45 -17.51 13.90
CA ALA A 164 -1.40 -16.92 14.73
C ALA A 164 -1.87 -15.61 15.40
N MET A 165 -2.54 -14.74 14.65
CA MET A 165 -3.05 -13.47 15.17
C MET A 165 -4.08 -13.67 16.29
N VAL A 166 -5.02 -14.60 16.11
CA VAL A 166 -6.01 -14.98 17.15
C VAL A 166 -5.31 -15.48 18.40
N ARG A 167 -4.28 -16.31 18.26
CA ARG A 167 -3.48 -16.82 19.38
C ARG A 167 -2.78 -15.70 20.15
N GLU A 168 -2.13 -14.78 19.46
CA GLU A 168 -1.38 -13.70 20.12
C GLU A 168 -2.32 -12.62 20.69
N LEU A 169 -3.43 -12.28 20.03
CA LEU A 169 -4.43 -11.35 20.56
C LEU A 169 -5.01 -11.82 21.92
N LYS A 170 -5.24 -13.13 22.07
CA LYS A 170 -5.73 -13.70 23.34
C LYS A 170 -4.73 -13.55 24.49
N LYS A 171 -3.45 -13.36 24.22
CA LYS A 171 -2.40 -13.16 25.22
C LYS A 171 -2.24 -11.70 25.66
N ALA A 172 -2.75 -10.73 24.91
CA ALA A 172 -2.57 -9.32 25.19
C ALA A 172 -2.93 -8.95 26.63
N GLU A 173 -2.07 -8.17 27.29
CA GLU A 173 -2.19 -7.75 28.69
C GLU A 173 -2.31 -6.23 28.84
N HIS A 174 -1.66 -5.43 27.98
CA HIS A 174 -1.57 -3.98 28.11
C HIS A 174 -2.27 -3.23 26.98
N PHE A 175 -1.91 -3.50 25.71
CA PHE A 175 -2.54 -2.83 24.58
C PHE A 175 -2.55 -3.66 23.30
N ILE A 176 -3.54 -3.34 22.43
CA ILE A 176 -3.68 -3.87 21.08
C ILE A 176 -3.91 -2.70 20.12
N PHE A 177 -3.04 -2.53 19.13
CA PHE A 177 -3.19 -1.55 18.07
C PHE A 177 -3.39 -2.24 16.73
N LEU A 178 -4.42 -1.81 16.00
CA LEU A 178 -4.78 -2.35 14.69
C LEU A 178 -4.93 -1.21 13.67
N GLU A 179 -4.23 -1.31 12.55
CA GLU A 179 -4.30 -0.39 11.41
C GLU A 179 -4.52 -1.20 10.14
N TYR A 180 -5.71 -1.05 9.50
CA TYR A 180 -6.08 -1.89 8.37
C TYR A 180 -6.79 -1.09 7.27
N PHE A 181 -6.47 -1.43 6.01
CA PHE A 181 -7.13 -0.83 4.85
C PHE A 181 -8.55 -1.36 4.66
N ILE A 182 -8.75 -2.69 4.74
CA ILE A 182 -10.05 -3.34 4.61
C ILE A 182 -10.40 -4.09 5.89
N ILE A 183 -11.63 -3.82 6.37
CA ILE A 183 -12.34 -4.63 7.34
C ILE A 183 -13.70 -4.96 6.73
N ASP A 184 -14.04 -6.25 6.61
CA ASP A 184 -15.37 -6.71 6.16
C ASP A 184 -15.98 -7.63 7.23
N GLN A 185 -17.30 -7.57 7.38
CA GLN A 185 -18.03 -8.46 8.28
C GLN A 185 -17.96 -9.90 7.76
N GLY A 186 -17.63 -10.84 8.62
CA GLY A 186 -17.48 -12.24 8.31
C GLY A 186 -16.77 -13.01 9.43
N GLU A 187 -16.47 -14.29 9.21
CA GLU A 187 -15.87 -15.17 10.23
C GLU A 187 -14.57 -14.60 10.80
N MET A 188 -13.68 -14.11 9.93
CA MET A 188 -12.38 -13.57 10.36
C MET A 188 -12.54 -12.36 11.27
N TRP A 189 -13.35 -11.36 10.83
CA TRP A 189 -13.53 -10.15 11.63
C TRP A 189 -14.35 -10.41 12.89
N ASP A 190 -15.38 -11.22 12.82
CA ASP A 190 -16.26 -11.47 13.97
C ASP A 190 -15.49 -12.15 15.11
N GLU A 191 -14.58 -13.11 14.82
CA GLU A 191 -13.72 -13.73 15.83
C GLU A 191 -12.72 -12.73 16.42
N ILE A 192 -12.05 -11.95 15.59
CA ILE A 192 -11.12 -10.89 16.06
C ILE A 192 -11.88 -9.87 16.91
N HIS A 193 -13.00 -9.37 16.43
CA HIS A 193 -13.82 -8.37 17.13
C HIS A 193 -14.27 -8.85 18.50
N GLN A 194 -14.71 -10.10 18.61
CA GLN A 194 -15.08 -10.69 19.91
C GLN A 194 -13.89 -10.66 20.89
N ILE A 195 -12.70 -11.06 20.45
CA ILE A 195 -11.49 -11.02 21.29
C ILE A 195 -11.16 -9.59 21.72
N LEU A 196 -11.24 -8.62 20.80
CA LEU A 196 -10.97 -7.21 21.12
C LEU A 196 -11.94 -6.67 22.17
N VAL A 197 -13.23 -6.99 22.08
CA VAL A 197 -14.24 -6.61 23.07
C VAL A 197 -13.96 -7.24 24.42
N GLU A 198 -13.59 -8.53 24.46
CA GLU A 198 -13.23 -9.24 25.69
C GLU A 198 -11.99 -8.60 26.35
N LYS A 199 -10.96 -8.29 25.56
CA LYS A 199 -9.74 -7.64 26.04
C LYS A 199 -9.99 -6.22 26.55
N ALA A 200 -10.80 -5.43 25.86
CA ALA A 200 -11.20 -4.10 26.32
C ALA A 200 -11.93 -4.15 27.67
N LYS A 201 -12.82 -5.14 27.88
CA LYS A 201 -13.49 -5.38 29.17
C LYS A 201 -12.52 -5.78 30.30
N GLN A 202 -11.39 -6.40 29.96
CA GLN A 202 -10.33 -6.75 30.91
C GLN A 202 -9.39 -5.58 31.23
N GLY A 203 -9.59 -4.40 30.60
CA GLY A 203 -8.78 -3.21 30.81
C GLY A 203 -7.62 -3.04 29.83
N VAL A 204 -7.47 -3.92 28.84
CA VAL A 204 -6.49 -3.78 27.76
C VAL A 204 -6.88 -2.59 26.89
N GLU A 205 -5.93 -1.71 26.58
CA GLU A 205 -6.17 -0.58 25.68
C GLU A 205 -6.26 -1.04 24.23
N VAL A 206 -7.45 -0.99 23.63
CA VAL A 206 -7.66 -1.39 22.23
C VAL A 206 -7.89 -0.16 21.36
N ARG A 207 -7.00 0.03 20.36
CA ARG A 207 -7.14 1.08 19.33
C ARG A 207 -7.26 0.45 17.94
N LEU A 208 -8.25 0.88 17.19
CA LEU A 208 -8.48 0.47 15.81
C LEU A 208 -8.51 1.68 14.88
N LEU A 209 -7.65 1.66 13.87
CA LEU A 209 -7.64 2.62 12.76
C LEU A 209 -7.95 1.87 11.46
N TYR A 210 -8.94 2.33 10.69
CA TYR A 210 -9.20 1.76 9.38
C TYR A 210 -9.42 2.81 8.31
N ASP A 211 -9.10 2.45 7.06
CA ASP A 211 -9.27 3.35 5.93
C ASP A 211 -10.75 3.52 5.56
N GLY A 212 -11.18 4.78 5.42
CA GLY A 212 -12.58 5.11 5.13
C GLY A 212 -13.05 4.63 3.75
N MET A 213 -12.18 4.60 2.73
CA MET A 213 -12.57 4.12 1.40
C MET A 213 -12.53 2.59 1.32
N GLY A 214 -11.51 1.98 1.90
CA GLY A 214 -11.33 0.53 1.89
C GLY A 214 -12.47 -0.20 2.61
N SER A 215 -12.96 0.34 3.72
CA SER A 215 -13.94 -0.32 4.60
C SER A 215 -15.36 0.26 4.52
N GLN A 216 -15.55 1.46 3.96
CA GLN A 216 -16.82 2.20 4.05
C GLN A 216 -18.04 1.47 3.47
N HIS A 217 -17.84 0.63 2.46
CA HIS A 217 -18.93 -0.09 1.81
C HIS A 217 -19.16 -1.49 2.40
N LEU A 218 -18.28 -1.93 3.27
CA LEU A 218 -18.23 -3.26 3.86
C LEU A 218 -18.75 -3.25 5.31
N LEU A 219 -18.61 -2.10 5.98
CA LEU A 219 -19.04 -1.91 7.36
C LEU A 219 -20.36 -1.13 7.44
N PRO A 220 -21.15 -1.33 8.51
CA PRO A 220 -22.34 -0.55 8.79
C PRO A 220 -22.05 0.95 8.94
N PHE A 221 -23.05 1.78 8.70
CA PHE A 221 -22.92 3.22 8.92
C PHE A 221 -22.57 3.52 10.39
N ARG A 222 -21.57 4.38 10.61
CA ARG A 222 -21.06 4.76 11.95
C ARG A 222 -20.58 3.55 12.76
N TYR A 223 -19.93 2.62 12.11
CA TYR A 223 -19.37 1.45 12.78
C TYR A 223 -18.32 1.79 13.83
N ASP A 224 -17.58 2.88 13.64
CA ASP A 224 -16.68 3.48 14.61
C ASP A 224 -17.37 3.73 15.97
N LYS A 225 -18.59 4.29 15.95
CA LYS A 225 -19.34 4.57 17.18
C LYS A 225 -19.88 3.30 17.85
N LYS A 226 -20.15 2.24 17.08
CA LYS A 226 -20.48 0.94 17.66
C LYS A 226 -19.28 0.38 18.43
N LEU A 227 -18.10 0.41 17.84
CA LEU A 227 -16.86 -0.08 18.46
C LEU A 227 -16.50 0.73 19.71
N GLU A 228 -16.64 2.05 19.67
CA GLU A 228 -16.44 2.90 20.85
C GLU A 228 -17.39 2.55 22.00
N ALA A 229 -18.66 2.24 21.70
CA ALA A 229 -19.63 1.81 22.72
C ALA A 229 -19.29 0.43 23.32
N GLU A 230 -18.48 -0.39 22.63
CA GLU A 230 -18.00 -1.68 23.07
C GLU A 230 -16.62 -1.59 23.79
N GLY A 231 -16.08 -0.39 23.97
CA GLY A 231 -14.82 -0.12 24.67
C GLY A 231 -13.58 -0.08 23.76
N ILE A 232 -13.75 -0.17 22.45
CA ILE A 232 -12.66 -0.12 21.47
C ILE A 232 -12.55 1.32 20.96
N ARG A 233 -11.42 2.01 21.20
CA ARG A 233 -11.16 3.32 20.60
C ARG A 233 -10.98 3.17 19.10
N CYS A 234 -11.77 3.91 18.31
CA CYS A 234 -11.82 3.69 16.88
C CYS A 234 -11.77 5.00 16.09
N HIS A 235 -10.89 5.06 15.08
CA HIS A 235 -10.83 6.17 14.13
C HIS A 235 -10.91 5.68 12.70
N VAL A 236 -11.44 6.57 11.83
CA VAL A 236 -11.55 6.33 10.39
C VAL A 236 -10.58 7.25 9.66
N PHE A 237 -9.58 6.67 9.00
CA PHE A 237 -8.65 7.46 8.18
C PHE A 237 -9.34 7.95 6.91
N ASN A 238 -9.25 9.24 6.64
CA ASN A 238 -9.68 9.91 5.41
C ASN A 238 -11.01 9.36 4.87
N PRO A 239 -12.14 9.51 5.61
CA PRO A 239 -13.43 9.00 5.21
C PRO A 239 -13.81 9.56 3.83
N PHE A 240 -14.40 8.71 2.98
CA PHE A 240 -14.77 9.11 1.64
C PHE A 240 -15.78 10.26 1.66
N ARG A 241 -15.44 11.34 0.98
CA ARG A 241 -16.34 12.48 0.74
C ARG A 241 -16.61 12.57 -0.75
N PRO A 242 -17.88 12.83 -1.17
CA PRO A 242 -18.23 12.95 -2.58
C PRO A 242 -17.73 14.29 -3.17
N MET A 243 -16.43 14.49 -3.19
CA MET A 243 -15.77 15.68 -3.73
C MET A 243 -14.60 15.23 -4.63
N LEU A 244 -14.39 15.92 -5.74
CA LEU A 244 -13.19 15.79 -6.54
C LEU A 244 -12.01 16.38 -5.75
N SER A 245 -11.25 15.51 -5.10
CA SER A 245 -10.17 15.91 -4.22
C SER A 245 -9.00 14.93 -4.32
N SER A 246 -7.79 15.44 -4.56
CA SER A 246 -6.57 14.64 -4.63
C SER A 246 -6.23 13.97 -3.29
N ILE A 247 -6.63 14.56 -2.16
CA ILE A 247 -6.45 13.95 -0.84
C ILE A 247 -7.19 12.61 -0.72
N GLN A 248 -8.26 12.41 -1.52
CA GLN A 248 -8.97 11.14 -1.57
C GLN A 248 -8.13 10.00 -2.18
N ASN A 249 -7.06 10.31 -2.90
CA ASN A 249 -6.12 9.31 -3.43
C ASN A 249 -5.12 8.84 -2.37
N ASN A 250 -4.86 9.64 -1.34
CA ASN A 250 -3.97 9.24 -0.26
C ASN A 250 -4.75 8.33 0.69
N ARG A 251 -4.47 7.02 0.59
CA ARG A 251 -5.12 5.97 1.39
C ARG A 251 -4.13 5.36 2.37
N ASP A 252 -4.65 4.94 3.50
CA ASP A 252 -3.90 4.14 4.45
C ASP A 252 -3.99 2.66 4.05
N HIS A 253 -2.97 2.22 3.31
CA HIS A 253 -2.92 0.85 2.80
C HIS A 253 -2.13 -0.10 3.71
N ARG A 254 -1.72 0.34 4.88
CA ARG A 254 -1.01 -0.46 5.88
C ARG A 254 -1.90 -1.57 6.44
N LYS A 255 -1.28 -2.63 6.92
CA LYS A 255 -1.89 -3.72 7.67
C LYS A 255 -0.94 -4.05 8.80
N ILE A 256 -1.23 -3.47 9.95
CA ILE A 256 -0.41 -3.57 11.15
C ILE A 256 -1.29 -4.06 12.31
N CYS A 257 -0.80 -5.01 13.07
CA CYS A 257 -1.32 -5.35 14.38
C CYS A 257 -0.15 -5.36 15.34
N VAL A 258 -0.19 -4.54 16.40
CA VAL A 258 0.80 -4.53 17.48
C VAL A 258 0.14 -4.98 18.76
N ILE A 259 0.82 -5.83 19.51
CA ILE A 259 0.39 -6.37 20.79
C ILE A 259 1.49 -6.13 21.82
N ASP A 260 1.17 -5.40 22.87
CA ASP A 260 2.01 -5.13 24.05
C ASP A 260 3.45 -4.67 23.73
N GLY A 261 3.68 -4.07 22.56
CA GLY A 261 4.99 -3.56 22.14
C GLY A 261 6.04 -4.62 21.78
N HIS A 262 5.77 -5.91 22.00
CA HIS A 262 6.73 -7.00 21.75
C HIS A 262 6.38 -7.89 20.56
N THR A 263 5.13 -7.87 20.07
CA THR A 263 4.67 -8.67 18.91
C THR A 263 3.99 -7.78 17.89
N ALA A 264 4.36 -7.91 16.61
CA ALA A 264 3.66 -7.22 15.52
C ALA A 264 3.44 -8.14 14.31
N PHE A 265 2.32 -7.92 13.62
CA PHE A 265 1.98 -8.55 12.34
C PHE A 265 1.99 -7.50 11.23
N ASN A 266 2.57 -7.86 10.09
CA ASN A 266 2.57 -7.06 8.87
C ASN A 266 2.45 -7.96 7.64
N GLY A 267 1.97 -7.42 6.50
CA GLY A 267 1.85 -8.15 5.24
C GLY A 267 0.66 -7.72 4.40
N GLY A 268 0.29 -8.51 3.39
CA GLY A 268 -0.78 -8.18 2.46
C GLY A 268 -2.21 -8.43 2.99
N VAL A 269 -2.35 -9.25 4.04
CA VAL A 269 -3.62 -9.79 4.54
C VAL A 269 -4.44 -8.75 5.29
N ASN A 270 -5.61 -8.36 4.74
CA ASN A 270 -6.61 -7.55 5.43
C ASN A 270 -7.51 -8.39 6.37
N LEU A 271 -8.51 -7.76 7.00
CA LEU A 271 -9.46 -8.42 7.91
C LEU A 271 -10.79 -8.70 7.18
N ALA A 272 -10.77 -9.68 6.27
CA ALA A 272 -11.93 -10.11 5.51
C ALA A 272 -11.79 -11.57 5.06
N ASP A 273 -12.90 -12.26 4.89
CA ASP A 273 -12.99 -13.70 4.66
C ASP A 273 -12.35 -14.19 3.36
N GLU A 274 -12.25 -13.34 2.33
CA GLU A 274 -11.55 -13.69 1.11
C GLU A 274 -10.05 -13.90 1.32
N TYR A 275 -9.43 -13.20 2.28
CA TYR A 275 -8.00 -13.33 2.58
C TYR A 275 -7.63 -14.63 3.30
N ILE A 276 -8.62 -15.31 3.88
CA ILE A 276 -8.49 -16.61 4.53
C ILE A 276 -9.24 -17.72 3.79
N ASN A 277 -9.60 -17.50 2.53
CA ASN A 277 -10.30 -18.43 1.64
C ASN A 277 -11.63 -18.99 2.21
N ARG A 278 -12.28 -18.28 3.13
CA ARG A 278 -13.64 -18.60 3.61
C ARG A 278 -14.72 -18.10 2.64
N LYS A 279 -14.37 -17.15 1.81
CA LYS A 279 -15.23 -16.59 0.76
C LYS A 279 -14.46 -16.59 -0.55
N GLU A 280 -14.84 -17.46 -1.47
CA GLU A 280 -14.25 -17.47 -2.80
C GLU A 280 -14.70 -16.25 -3.60
N ARG A 281 -13.72 -15.52 -4.17
CA ARG A 281 -13.98 -14.28 -4.92
C ARG A 281 -13.31 -14.26 -6.29
N PHE A 282 -12.05 -14.70 -6.36
CA PHE A 282 -11.23 -14.73 -7.59
C PHE A 282 -10.40 -16.03 -7.66
N GLY A 283 -11.03 -17.17 -7.40
CA GLY A 283 -10.33 -18.43 -7.16
C GLY A 283 -9.60 -18.42 -5.82
N HIS A 284 -8.59 -19.27 -5.68
CA HIS A 284 -7.78 -19.30 -4.46
C HIS A 284 -7.05 -17.96 -4.26
N TRP A 285 -7.25 -17.36 -3.06
CA TRP A 285 -6.58 -16.12 -2.66
C TRP A 285 -5.27 -16.43 -1.96
N LYS A 286 -4.16 -16.09 -2.59
CA LYS A 286 -2.82 -16.26 -2.05
C LYS A 286 -2.28 -14.94 -1.54
N ASP A 287 -2.14 -14.82 -0.22
CA ASP A 287 -1.52 -13.66 0.41
C ASP A 287 -0.52 -14.10 1.46
N THR A 288 0.35 -13.21 1.89
CA THR A 288 1.42 -13.50 2.85
C THR A 288 1.50 -12.45 3.94
N ALA A 289 2.08 -12.86 5.05
CA ALA A 289 2.36 -11.96 6.17
C ALA A 289 3.59 -12.44 6.95
N VAL A 290 4.08 -11.58 7.84
CA VAL A 290 5.06 -11.90 8.86
C VAL A 290 4.53 -11.52 10.24
N MET A 291 4.93 -12.29 11.25
CA MET A 291 4.90 -11.90 12.64
C MET A 291 6.34 -11.65 13.09
N ILE A 292 6.58 -10.50 13.67
CA ILE A 292 7.87 -10.17 14.27
C ILE A 292 7.72 -10.09 15.79
N LYS A 293 8.75 -10.54 16.50
CA LYS A 293 8.86 -10.39 17.96
C LYS A 293 10.24 -9.83 18.30
N GLY A 294 10.29 -8.83 19.18
CA GLY A 294 11.51 -8.19 19.64
C GLY A 294 11.62 -6.71 19.30
N ASP A 295 12.85 -6.19 19.28
CA ASP A 295 13.14 -4.75 19.20
C ASP A 295 12.52 -4.06 17.98
N GLY A 296 12.44 -4.74 16.83
CA GLY A 296 11.87 -4.19 15.60
C GLY A 296 10.37 -3.88 15.66
N VAL A 297 9.63 -4.41 16.63
CA VAL A 297 8.20 -4.10 16.82
C VAL A 297 7.99 -2.62 17.08
N TRP A 298 8.97 -1.94 17.66
CA TRP A 298 8.90 -0.52 17.97
C TRP A 298 8.62 0.35 16.74
N ASN A 299 9.18 0.02 15.58
CA ASN A 299 8.88 0.77 14.36
C ASN A 299 7.39 0.72 14.00
N PHE A 300 6.74 -0.45 14.10
CA PHE A 300 5.30 -0.57 13.83
C PHE A 300 4.46 0.12 14.91
N THR A 301 4.88 0.06 16.17
CA THR A 301 4.23 0.79 17.26
C THR A 301 4.22 2.28 16.98
N MET A 302 5.37 2.84 16.60
CA MET A 302 5.51 4.26 16.28
C MET A 302 4.78 4.65 14.99
N MET A 303 4.76 3.80 13.95
CA MET A 303 3.96 4.03 12.74
C MET A 303 2.48 4.19 13.07
N PHE A 304 1.95 3.26 13.86
CA PHE A 304 0.56 3.31 14.30
C PHE A 304 0.27 4.59 15.10
N LEU A 305 1.08 4.90 16.10
CA LEU A 305 0.89 6.06 16.97
C LEU A 305 0.97 7.38 16.19
N GLN A 306 1.90 7.50 15.24
CA GLN A 306 2.00 8.66 14.35
C GLN A 306 0.71 8.87 13.56
N MET A 307 0.17 7.80 12.94
CA MET A 307 -1.05 7.90 12.14
C MET A 307 -2.28 8.14 13.03
N TRP A 308 -2.35 7.45 14.16
CA TRP A 308 -3.44 7.63 15.14
C TRP A 308 -3.60 9.09 15.54
N GLU A 309 -2.52 9.74 15.96
CA GLU A 309 -2.55 11.12 16.42
C GLU A 309 -2.80 12.16 15.31
N ILE A 310 -2.40 11.85 14.05
CA ILE A 310 -2.74 12.68 12.89
C ILE A 310 -4.26 12.68 12.67
N VAL A 311 -4.92 11.55 12.88
CA VAL A 311 -6.37 11.39 12.66
C VAL A 311 -7.17 11.91 13.84
N ASP A 312 -6.72 11.63 15.05
CA ASP A 312 -7.36 12.08 16.30
C ASP A 312 -7.39 13.61 16.40
N GLY A 313 -6.30 14.26 15.99
CA GLY A 313 -6.18 15.72 16.03
C GLY A 313 -6.01 16.28 17.44
N GLU A 314 -6.02 15.44 18.47
CA GLU A 314 -5.66 15.78 19.84
C GLU A 314 -4.13 15.94 19.94
N GLY A 315 -3.67 16.77 20.86
CA GLY A 315 -2.25 17.05 21.02
C GLY A 315 -1.41 15.81 21.26
N LEU A 316 -0.11 15.95 21.01
CA LEU A 316 0.91 14.93 21.18
C LEU A 316 0.75 14.16 22.48
N ALA A 317 0.73 12.83 22.43
CA ALA A 317 1.07 12.04 23.60
C ALA A 317 2.42 12.55 24.13
N SER A 318 2.48 12.87 25.40
CA SER A 318 3.66 13.47 25.99
C SER A 318 4.76 12.43 26.24
N ASP A 319 4.39 11.14 26.20
CA ASP A 319 5.29 10.02 26.53
C ASP A 319 4.91 8.78 25.69
N TYR A 320 5.77 8.44 24.72
CA TYR A 320 5.65 7.20 23.94
C TYR A 320 6.29 6.00 24.64
N ASP A 321 7.16 6.24 25.63
CA ASP A 321 7.86 5.17 26.35
C ASP A 321 6.89 4.25 27.11
N GLN A 322 5.67 4.74 27.43
CA GLN A 322 4.60 3.91 27.98
C GLN A 322 4.16 2.73 27.08
N PHE A 323 4.50 2.75 25.79
CA PHE A 323 4.20 1.67 24.83
C PHE A 323 5.42 0.79 24.54
N LEU A 324 6.52 0.96 25.27
CA LEU A 324 7.61 0.00 25.29
C LEU A 324 7.14 -1.29 26.00
N PRO A 325 7.65 -2.47 25.60
CA PRO A 325 7.23 -3.72 26.20
C PRO A 325 7.60 -3.76 27.70
N GLU A 326 6.61 -3.98 28.55
CA GLU A 326 6.82 -4.16 29.99
C GLU A 326 7.38 -5.56 30.28
N ASN A 327 6.87 -6.58 29.58
CA ASN A 327 7.31 -7.96 29.72
C ASN A 327 8.37 -8.29 28.66
N THR A 328 9.64 -8.27 29.05
CA THR A 328 10.75 -8.61 28.17
C THR A 328 11.02 -10.12 28.05
N ASP A 329 10.31 -10.97 28.82
CA ASP A 329 10.47 -12.43 28.73
C ASP A 329 9.94 -13.02 27.40
N GLU A 330 8.97 -12.33 26.77
CA GLU A 330 8.47 -12.65 25.42
C GLU A 330 9.42 -12.20 24.30
N MET A 331 10.46 -11.39 24.63
CA MET A 331 11.41 -10.88 23.65
C MET A 331 12.58 -11.84 23.45
N PRO A 332 13.03 -12.05 22.20
CA PRO A 332 14.20 -12.87 21.93
C PRO A 332 15.46 -12.20 22.49
N LYS A 333 16.25 -12.93 23.28
CA LYS A 333 17.55 -12.44 23.81
C LYS A 333 18.61 -12.33 22.72
N SER A 334 18.46 -13.06 21.64
CA SER A 334 19.23 -12.96 20.41
C SER A 334 18.45 -13.54 19.25
N ALA A 335 18.61 -12.96 18.06
CA ALA A 335 18.05 -13.47 16.82
C ALA A 335 19.06 -13.30 15.69
N PRO A 336 19.12 -14.23 14.71
CA PRO A 336 20.01 -14.12 13.58
C PRO A 336 19.54 -13.05 12.60
N GLY A 337 20.51 -12.34 11.99
CA GLY A 337 20.25 -11.36 10.95
C GLY A 337 19.73 -10.02 11.48
N TYR A 338 19.13 -9.26 10.56
CA TYR A 338 18.65 -7.89 10.81
C TYR A 338 17.26 -7.70 10.25
N VAL A 339 16.42 -6.97 10.96
CA VAL A 339 15.03 -6.69 10.59
C VAL A 339 14.81 -5.18 10.59
N LEU A 340 14.26 -4.66 9.50
CA LEU A 340 13.94 -3.25 9.33
C LEU A 340 12.46 -3.13 8.91
N PRO A 341 11.54 -2.99 9.88
CA PRO A 341 10.18 -2.56 9.57
C PRO A 341 10.21 -1.09 9.17
N TYR A 342 9.65 -0.76 8.01
CA TYR A 342 9.65 0.62 7.51
C TYR A 342 8.30 0.99 6.93
N GLY A 343 8.01 2.29 6.95
CA GLY A 343 6.83 2.88 6.33
C GLY A 343 7.20 3.76 5.16
N ASP A 344 6.21 4.00 4.30
CA ASP A 344 6.26 4.96 3.22
C ASP A 344 5.07 5.92 3.32
N SER A 345 5.25 7.15 2.85
CA SER A 345 4.26 8.21 2.98
C SER A 345 4.12 9.01 1.70
N PRO A 346 2.89 9.23 1.19
CA PRO A 346 2.67 10.07 0.02
C PRO A 346 2.78 11.57 0.33
N LEU A 347 3.06 11.95 1.57
CA LEU A 347 3.00 13.33 2.05
C LEU A 347 4.37 13.98 2.24
N ASP A 348 5.45 13.23 2.11
CA ASP A 348 6.82 13.75 2.10
C ASP A 348 7.40 13.79 0.68
N THR A 349 8.71 13.78 0.54
CA THR A 349 9.42 13.85 -0.74
C THR A 349 10.24 12.60 -1.03
N GLU A 350 10.21 11.62 -0.14
CA GLU A 350 10.98 10.38 -0.26
C GLU A 350 10.03 9.20 -0.56
N ASN A 351 10.31 8.47 -1.61
CA ASN A 351 9.58 7.25 -1.97
C ASN A 351 10.37 6.05 -1.38
N VAL A 352 10.31 5.88 -0.07
CA VAL A 352 11.13 4.89 0.64
C VAL A 352 10.86 3.48 0.12
N GLY A 353 9.59 3.15 -0.13
CA GLY A 353 9.18 1.84 -0.64
C GLY A 353 9.78 1.51 -2.00
N GLU A 354 9.72 2.46 -2.95
CA GLU A 354 10.32 2.32 -4.28
C GLU A 354 11.84 2.15 -4.19
N LEU A 355 12.50 3.00 -3.39
CA LEU A 355 13.96 3.01 -3.30
C LEU A 355 14.51 1.76 -2.61
N VAL A 356 13.79 1.19 -1.63
CA VAL A 356 14.13 -0.13 -1.06
C VAL A 356 14.02 -1.22 -2.12
N TYR A 357 12.98 -1.21 -2.94
CA TYR A 357 12.83 -2.20 -4.03
C TYR A 357 13.92 -2.05 -5.09
N LEU A 358 14.23 -0.81 -5.48
CA LEU A 358 15.33 -0.52 -6.42
C LEU A 358 16.69 -0.96 -5.87
N ASP A 359 16.94 -0.76 -4.57
CA ASP A 359 18.18 -1.20 -3.93
C ASP A 359 18.32 -2.73 -4.01
N ILE A 360 17.26 -3.48 -3.68
CA ILE A 360 17.27 -4.95 -3.77
C ILE A 360 17.50 -5.41 -5.21
N ILE A 361 16.80 -4.83 -6.19
CA ILE A 361 16.94 -5.20 -7.61
C ILE A 361 18.36 -4.93 -8.10
N ASN A 362 18.93 -3.76 -7.76
CA ASN A 362 20.25 -3.35 -8.22
C ASN A 362 21.40 -4.12 -7.55
N ASN A 363 21.19 -4.64 -6.34
CA ASN A 363 22.17 -5.42 -5.59
C ASN A 363 22.06 -6.94 -5.82
N ALA A 364 20.98 -7.41 -6.48
CA ALA A 364 20.79 -8.81 -6.81
C ALA A 364 21.91 -9.33 -7.76
N ARG A 365 22.42 -10.52 -7.48
CA ARG A 365 23.53 -11.14 -8.23
C ARG A 365 23.17 -12.47 -8.89
N ASP A 366 22.50 -13.33 -8.14
CA ASP A 366 22.13 -14.66 -8.62
C ASP A 366 20.66 -14.70 -9.05
N TYR A 367 19.76 -14.22 -8.21
CA TYR A 367 18.33 -14.18 -8.51
C TYR A 367 17.59 -13.10 -7.75
N ILE A 368 16.45 -12.69 -8.30
CA ILE A 368 15.40 -11.94 -7.60
C ILE A 368 14.03 -12.47 -7.99
N TYR A 369 13.23 -12.85 -7.01
CA TYR A 369 11.87 -13.35 -7.17
C TYR A 369 10.87 -12.42 -6.52
N ILE A 370 9.83 -12.05 -7.27
CA ILE A 370 8.88 -11.01 -6.88
C ILE A 370 7.46 -11.53 -7.04
N THR A 371 6.60 -11.30 -6.04
CA THR A 371 5.16 -11.45 -6.15
C THR A 371 4.48 -10.11 -6.00
N THR A 372 3.53 -9.80 -6.86
CA THR A 372 2.72 -8.57 -6.77
C THR A 372 1.36 -8.76 -7.41
N PRO A 373 0.26 -8.25 -6.81
CA PRO A 373 -1.07 -8.30 -7.43
C PRO A 373 -1.19 -7.36 -8.63
N TYR A 374 -0.40 -6.27 -8.64
CA TYR A 374 -0.50 -5.22 -9.65
C TYR A 374 0.89 -4.90 -10.19
N LEU A 375 1.13 -5.27 -11.46
CA LEU A 375 2.38 -5.01 -12.17
C LEU A 375 2.19 -3.81 -13.11
N ILE A 376 2.26 -2.61 -12.52
CA ILE A 376 2.17 -1.33 -13.22
C ILE A 376 3.37 -0.47 -12.78
N PRO A 377 4.59 -0.97 -12.98
CA PRO A 377 5.80 -0.31 -12.52
C PRO A 377 6.07 0.99 -13.28
N ASP A 378 6.79 1.88 -12.65
CA ASP A 378 7.37 3.03 -13.32
C ASP A 378 8.60 2.66 -14.17
N ASN A 379 9.17 3.67 -14.81
CA ASN A 379 10.31 3.47 -15.71
C ASN A 379 11.57 3.02 -14.97
N GLU A 380 11.76 3.48 -13.75
CA GLU A 380 12.91 3.19 -12.90
C GLU A 380 12.95 1.69 -12.55
N ILE A 381 11.83 1.14 -12.09
CA ILE A 381 11.69 -0.29 -11.78
C ILE A 381 11.82 -1.15 -13.05
N VAL A 382 11.20 -0.75 -14.18
CA VAL A 382 11.34 -1.49 -15.47
C VAL A 382 12.79 -1.54 -15.90
N THR A 383 13.49 -0.41 -15.80
CA THR A 383 14.91 -0.29 -16.18
C THR A 383 15.79 -1.17 -15.29
N ALA A 384 15.57 -1.12 -13.96
CA ALA A 384 16.34 -1.91 -13.00
C ALA A 384 16.14 -3.42 -13.21
N LEU A 385 14.88 -3.89 -13.35
CA LEU A 385 14.57 -5.30 -13.65
C LEU A 385 15.20 -5.77 -14.96
N GLY A 386 15.12 -4.93 -16.00
CA GLY A 386 15.71 -5.24 -17.30
C GLY A 386 17.24 -5.27 -17.26
N TYR A 387 17.88 -4.38 -16.50
CA TYR A 387 19.32 -4.40 -16.30
C TYR A 387 19.77 -5.66 -15.54
N ALA A 388 19.10 -5.98 -14.43
CA ALA A 388 19.38 -7.18 -13.65
C ALA A 388 19.29 -8.44 -14.51
N ALA A 389 18.19 -8.63 -15.25
CA ALA A 389 18.01 -9.78 -16.14
C ALA A 389 19.08 -9.87 -17.23
N LYS A 390 19.43 -8.76 -17.89
CA LYS A 390 20.49 -8.71 -18.93
C LYS A 390 21.89 -8.92 -18.37
N SER A 391 22.08 -8.62 -17.07
CA SER A 391 23.35 -8.86 -16.37
C SER A 391 23.50 -10.31 -15.89
N GLY A 392 22.51 -11.17 -16.15
CA GLY A 392 22.56 -12.61 -15.84
C GLY A 392 21.82 -13.01 -14.57
N VAL A 393 21.15 -12.07 -13.89
CA VAL A 393 20.31 -12.37 -12.72
C VAL A 393 19.03 -13.08 -13.16
N ASP A 394 18.63 -14.15 -12.48
CA ASP A 394 17.35 -14.85 -12.71
C ASP A 394 16.19 -14.04 -12.11
N VAL A 395 15.57 -13.19 -12.93
CA VAL A 395 14.47 -12.31 -12.52
C VAL A 395 13.13 -12.98 -12.83
N ARG A 396 12.34 -13.29 -11.79
CA ARG A 396 11.02 -13.92 -11.92
C ARG A 396 9.95 -13.11 -11.21
N LEU A 397 8.82 -12.90 -11.89
CA LEU A 397 7.65 -12.23 -11.33
C LEU A 397 6.42 -13.13 -11.39
N ILE A 398 5.65 -13.20 -10.30
CA ILE A 398 4.35 -13.86 -10.25
C ILE A 398 3.26 -12.81 -10.07
N THR A 399 2.25 -12.85 -10.95
CA THR A 399 1.08 -11.96 -10.96
C THR A 399 -0.22 -12.77 -10.96
N PRO A 400 -1.40 -12.17 -10.67
CA PRO A 400 -2.66 -12.90 -10.69
C PRO A 400 -3.06 -13.38 -12.10
N GLY A 401 -3.46 -14.66 -12.22
CA GLY A 401 -4.11 -15.18 -13.42
C GLY A 401 -5.60 -14.82 -13.48
N ILE A 402 -6.27 -14.73 -12.33
CA ILE A 402 -7.66 -14.25 -12.22
C ILE A 402 -7.63 -12.84 -11.62
N PRO A 403 -7.97 -11.78 -12.37
CA PRO A 403 -7.87 -10.40 -11.87
C PRO A 403 -9.08 -10.00 -11.03
N ASP A 404 -8.87 -9.12 -10.05
CA ASP A 404 -9.95 -8.41 -9.34
C ASP A 404 -10.54 -7.27 -10.18
N LYS A 405 -9.72 -6.66 -11.06
CA LYS A 405 -10.09 -5.53 -11.94
C LYS A 405 -9.57 -5.75 -13.34
N TRP A 406 -10.46 -5.80 -14.31
CA TRP A 406 -10.12 -6.06 -15.71
C TRP A 406 -9.18 -5.01 -16.32
N TYR A 407 -9.34 -3.73 -15.95
CA TYR A 407 -8.52 -2.63 -16.47
C TYR A 407 -7.09 -2.69 -15.92
N VAL A 408 -6.91 -3.04 -14.64
CA VAL A 408 -5.58 -3.23 -14.02
C VAL A 408 -4.83 -4.36 -14.72
N ARG A 409 -5.50 -5.51 -14.96
CA ARG A 409 -4.91 -6.61 -15.74
C ARG A 409 -4.54 -6.17 -17.17
N SER A 410 -5.41 -5.37 -17.80
CA SER A 410 -5.16 -4.87 -19.15
C SER A 410 -3.89 -4.02 -19.22
N ILE A 411 -3.68 -3.16 -18.23
CA ILE A 411 -2.46 -2.36 -18.10
C ILE A 411 -1.26 -3.25 -17.79
N ALA A 412 -1.34 -4.13 -16.81
CA ALA A 412 -0.26 -5.05 -16.45
C ALA A 412 0.24 -5.85 -17.67
N LYS A 413 -0.68 -6.40 -18.46
CA LYS A 413 -0.35 -7.11 -19.70
C LYS A 413 0.33 -6.23 -20.76
N SER A 414 0.25 -4.92 -20.69
CA SER A 414 1.00 -4.03 -21.58
C SER A 414 2.50 -3.97 -21.24
N TYR A 415 2.86 -4.21 -19.99
CA TYR A 415 4.25 -4.28 -19.53
C TYR A 415 4.90 -5.65 -19.77
N TYR A 416 4.11 -6.73 -19.87
CA TYR A 416 4.65 -8.09 -20.03
C TYR A 416 5.58 -8.22 -21.23
N LYS A 417 5.14 -7.74 -22.41
CA LYS A 417 5.94 -7.81 -23.63
C LYS A 417 7.30 -7.10 -23.48
N GLU A 418 7.29 -5.95 -22.83
CA GLU A 418 8.49 -5.14 -22.60
C GLU A 418 9.44 -5.85 -21.63
N LEU A 419 8.95 -6.30 -20.49
CA LEU A 419 9.75 -6.99 -19.47
C LEU A 419 10.31 -8.32 -19.97
N ILE A 420 9.51 -9.12 -20.69
CA ILE A 420 9.95 -10.38 -21.29
C ILE A 420 11.05 -10.12 -22.33
N ALA A 421 10.92 -9.09 -23.16
CA ALA A 421 11.96 -8.72 -24.12
C ALA A 421 13.26 -8.27 -23.45
N LEU A 422 13.20 -7.80 -22.19
CA LEU A 422 14.37 -7.48 -21.39
C LEU A 422 15.00 -8.69 -20.68
N GLY A 423 14.36 -9.88 -20.75
CA GLY A 423 14.84 -11.12 -20.15
C GLY A 423 14.17 -11.49 -18.82
N VAL A 424 13.17 -10.73 -18.38
CA VAL A 424 12.41 -11.02 -17.17
C VAL A 424 11.40 -12.13 -17.43
N LYS A 425 11.30 -13.12 -16.55
CA LYS A 425 10.34 -14.22 -16.63
C LYS A 425 9.08 -13.85 -15.85
N ILE A 426 7.91 -13.94 -16.50
CA ILE A 426 6.62 -13.60 -15.92
C ILE A 426 5.74 -14.84 -15.84
N TYR A 427 5.09 -15.02 -14.71
CA TYR A 427 4.20 -16.12 -14.43
C TYR A 427 2.83 -15.61 -13.94
N GLU A 428 1.75 -16.24 -14.38
CA GLU A 428 0.40 -16.00 -13.86
C GLU A 428 0.02 -17.13 -12.89
N TYR A 429 -0.31 -16.76 -11.66
CA TYR A 429 -0.81 -17.68 -10.62
C TYR A 429 -2.25 -18.11 -10.93
N ASN A 430 -2.58 -19.39 -10.79
CA ASN A 430 -3.92 -19.93 -11.02
C ASN A 430 -4.90 -19.55 -9.88
N GLY A 431 -5.25 -18.28 -9.83
CA GLY A 431 -6.06 -17.65 -8.79
C GLY A 431 -5.69 -16.18 -8.67
N PHE A 432 -5.92 -15.61 -7.49
CA PHE A 432 -5.55 -14.23 -7.18
C PHE A 432 -4.40 -14.18 -6.18
N ILE A 433 -3.17 -13.92 -6.66
CA ILE A 433 -2.05 -13.67 -5.78
C ILE A 433 -2.05 -12.20 -5.34
N HIS A 434 -2.16 -11.98 -4.02
CA HIS A 434 -2.16 -10.66 -3.43
C HIS A 434 -0.92 -10.40 -2.55
N ALA A 435 0.01 -11.34 -2.46
CA ALA A 435 1.29 -11.19 -1.79
C ALA A 435 2.16 -10.12 -2.45
N LYS A 436 2.92 -9.36 -1.65
CA LYS A 436 3.89 -8.37 -2.07
C LYS A 436 5.23 -8.73 -1.43
N ASN A 437 5.92 -9.66 -2.08
CA ASN A 437 7.19 -10.16 -1.57
C ASN A 437 8.30 -9.95 -2.59
N PHE A 438 9.47 -9.66 -2.06
CA PHE A 438 10.74 -9.72 -2.77
C PHE A 438 11.66 -10.69 -2.03
N VAL A 439 12.38 -11.51 -2.74
CA VAL A 439 13.46 -12.33 -2.18
C VAL A 439 14.61 -12.40 -3.14
N SER A 440 15.84 -12.22 -2.64
CA SER A 440 17.07 -12.18 -3.43
C SER A 440 18.23 -12.88 -2.72
N ASP A 441 18.97 -13.68 -3.49
CA ASP A 441 20.31 -14.19 -3.20
C ASP A 441 20.45 -14.91 -1.84
N ASP A 442 19.40 -15.57 -1.35
CA ASP A 442 19.33 -16.26 -0.05
C ASP A 442 19.62 -15.36 1.18
N LYS A 443 19.64 -14.05 1.00
CA LYS A 443 20.06 -13.10 2.04
C LYS A 443 19.00 -12.09 2.39
N THR A 444 18.24 -11.62 1.41
CA THR A 444 17.33 -10.49 1.56
C THR A 444 15.92 -10.88 1.19
N ALA A 445 14.95 -10.47 2.00
CA ALA A 445 13.55 -10.50 1.63
C ALA A 445 12.79 -9.28 2.15
N VAL A 446 11.70 -8.95 1.47
CA VAL A 446 10.70 -7.96 1.94
C VAL A 446 9.33 -8.62 1.86
N VAL A 447 8.56 -8.44 2.93
CA VAL A 447 7.14 -8.80 3.00
C VAL A 447 6.38 -7.59 3.51
N GLY A 448 5.32 -7.16 2.79
CA GLY A 448 4.61 -5.96 3.20
C GLY A 448 3.34 -5.67 2.41
N THR A 449 3.03 -4.39 2.32
CA THR A 449 1.79 -3.90 1.72
C THR A 449 2.00 -3.25 0.34
N ILE A 450 3.26 -2.97 -0.05
CA ILE A 450 3.65 -2.14 -1.19
C ILE A 450 3.55 -2.92 -2.49
N ASN A 451 2.59 -2.58 -3.35
CA ASN A 451 2.48 -3.16 -4.69
C ASN A 451 3.47 -2.51 -5.66
N LEU A 452 3.76 -3.20 -6.78
CA LEU A 452 4.48 -2.59 -7.91
C LEU A 452 3.51 -1.80 -8.82
N ASP A 453 2.88 -0.79 -8.25
CA ASP A 453 2.03 0.15 -8.98
C ASP A 453 2.19 1.60 -8.47
N TYR A 454 1.80 2.56 -9.30
CA TYR A 454 1.93 3.98 -8.98
C TYR A 454 1.18 4.40 -7.70
N ARG A 455 0.06 3.75 -7.36
CA ARG A 455 -0.67 4.09 -6.13
C ARG A 455 0.12 3.75 -4.89
N SER A 456 0.65 2.53 -4.84
CA SER A 456 1.46 2.09 -3.71
C SER A 456 2.77 2.85 -3.61
N LEU A 457 3.45 3.09 -4.74
CA LEU A 457 4.76 3.75 -4.73
C LEU A 457 4.71 5.26 -4.48
N TYR A 458 3.54 5.94 -4.71
CA TYR A 458 3.50 7.42 -4.68
C TYR A 458 2.30 8.04 -3.97
N LEU A 459 1.23 7.29 -3.71
CA LEU A 459 -0.05 7.86 -3.26
C LEU A 459 -0.59 7.29 -1.95
N HIS A 460 -0.11 6.14 -1.52
CA HIS A 460 -0.59 5.46 -0.32
C HIS A 460 0.41 5.56 0.83
N PHE A 461 -0.11 5.53 2.06
CA PHE A 461 0.69 5.13 3.20
C PHE A 461 0.84 3.62 3.15
N GLU A 462 2.07 3.16 3.15
CA GLU A 462 2.44 1.75 3.04
C GLU A 462 3.39 1.36 4.15
N CYS A 463 3.60 0.06 4.34
CA CYS A 463 4.64 -0.45 5.24
C CYS A 463 5.13 -1.83 4.78
N ALA A 464 6.35 -2.16 5.16
CA ALA A 464 6.92 -3.47 4.90
C ALA A 464 7.97 -3.85 5.96
N THR A 465 8.30 -5.11 5.98
CA THR A 465 9.38 -5.68 6.80
C THR A 465 10.50 -6.13 5.86
N TYR A 466 11.61 -5.40 5.86
CA TYR A 466 12.84 -5.81 5.22
C TYR A 466 13.62 -6.74 6.17
N MET A 467 14.13 -7.83 5.63
CA MET A 467 14.85 -8.88 6.35
C MET A 467 16.19 -9.14 5.67
N TYR A 468 17.28 -9.16 6.45
CA TYR A 468 18.60 -9.52 5.98
C TYR A 468 19.19 -10.64 6.83
N LYS A 469 19.52 -11.78 6.19
CA LYS A 469 20.06 -13.01 6.82
C LYS A 469 19.19 -13.56 7.96
N VAL A 470 17.89 -13.32 7.89
CA VAL A 470 16.88 -13.90 8.80
C VAL A 470 16.43 -15.25 8.22
N PRO A 471 16.20 -16.29 9.01
CA PRO A 471 15.74 -17.61 8.52
C PRO A 471 14.50 -17.54 7.63
N ALA A 472 13.56 -16.64 7.91
CA ALA A 472 12.35 -16.40 7.12
C ALA A 472 12.63 -16.05 5.64
N VAL A 473 13.81 -15.53 5.29
CA VAL A 473 14.21 -15.28 3.88
C VAL A 473 14.13 -16.56 3.06
N MET A 474 14.61 -17.67 3.61
CA MET A 474 14.55 -18.98 2.93
C MET A 474 13.15 -19.54 2.85
N GLU A 475 12.28 -19.20 3.79
CA GLU A 475 10.86 -19.60 3.76
C GLU A 475 10.10 -18.85 2.67
N VAL A 476 10.36 -17.55 2.50
CA VAL A 476 9.81 -16.73 1.39
C VAL A 476 10.25 -17.31 0.04
N LYS A 477 11.54 -17.66 -0.12
CA LYS A 477 12.06 -18.31 -1.33
C LYS A 477 11.36 -19.65 -1.60
N ALA A 478 11.29 -20.50 -0.57
CA ALA A 478 10.69 -21.83 -0.70
C ALA A 478 9.21 -21.74 -1.08
N ASP A 479 8.46 -20.79 -0.50
CA ASP A 479 7.07 -20.54 -0.84
C ASP A 479 6.93 -20.06 -2.30
N PHE A 480 7.77 -19.11 -2.74
CA PHE A 480 7.78 -18.63 -4.13
C PHE A 480 8.01 -19.79 -5.11
N LEU A 481 9.01 -20.62 -4.89
CA LEU A 481 9.34 -21.74 -5.78
C LEU A 481 8.24 -22.82 -5.77
N ASN A 482 7.63 -23.08 -4.61
CA ASN A 482 6.52 -24.04 -4.49
C ASN A 482 5.28 -23.59 -5.28
N ILE A 483 4.89 -22.32 -5.18
CA ILE A 483 3.73 -21.81 -5.95
C ILE A 483 4.06 -21.70 -7.43
N LEU A 484 5.31 -21.37 -7.78
CA LEU A 484 5.77 -21.32 -9.16
C LEU A 484 5.62 -22.67 -9.85
N GLU A 485 6.08 -23.74 -9.20
CA GLU A 485 6.03 -25.10 -9.75
C GLU A 485 4.60 -25.65 -9.84
N LYS A 486 3.77 -25.41 -8.82
CA LYS A 486 2.47 -26.07 -8.69
C LYS A 486 1.28 -25.30 -9.24
N ASN A 487 1.36 -23.98 -9.22
CA ASN A 487 0.18 -23.13 -9.38
C ASN A 487 0.36 -22.03 -10.43
N CYS A 488 1.46 -21.97 -11.16
CA CYS A 488 1.72 -20.88 -12.09
C CYS A 488 1.90 -21.38 -13.53
N VAL A 489 1.57 -20.50 -14.47
CA VAL A 489 1.81 -20.69 -15.90
C VAL A 489 2.76 -19.61 -16.38
N GLU A 490 3.83 -19.97 -17.08
CA GLU A 490 4.76 -19.02 -17.67
C GLU A 490 4.12 -18.29 -18.84
N ILE A 491 4.30 -16.99 -18.90
CA ILE A 491 3.82 -16.13 -19.99
C ILE A 491 4.94 -15.91 -20.99
N THR A 492 4.69 -16.27 -22.23
CA THR A 492 5.65 -16.16 -23.32
C THR A 492 5.39 -14.93 -24.21
N VAL A 493 6.36 -14.62 -25.08
CA VAL A 493 6.18 -13.59 -26.12
C VAL A 493 4.98 -13.90 -27.02
N HIS A 494 4.73 -15.21 -27.29
CA HIS A 494 3.61 -15.66 -28.11
C HIS A 494 2.26 -15.28 -27.47
N ASP A 495 2.09 -15.54 -26.18
CA ASP A 495 0.87 -15.18 -25.43
C ASP A 495 0.60 -13.67 -25.45
N CYS A 496 1.67 -12.87 -25.45
CA CYS A 496 1.56 -11.40 -25.59
C CYS A 496 1.13 -10.99 -27.01
N ALA A 497 1.50 -11.75 -28.04
CA ALA A 497 1.18 -11.46 -29.45
C ALA A 497 -0.26 -11.81 -29.82
N GLU A 498 -0.88 -12.82 -29.20
CA GLU A 498 -2.23 -13.29 -29.49
C GLU A 498 -3.34 -12.31 -29.05
N ARG A 499 -3.00 -11.26 -28.31
CA ARG A 499 -3.98 -10.23 -27.90
C ARG A 499 -4.53 -9.48 -29.12
N SER A 500 -5.88 -9.32 -29.16
CA SER A 500 -6.54 -8.57 -30.21
C SER A 500 -6.02 -7.13 -30.32
N LEU A 501 -6.03 -6.57 -31.53
CA LEU A 501 -5.59 -5.18 -31.78
C LEU A 501 -6.34 -4.18 -30.90
N TRP A 502 -7.66 -4.39 -30.73
CA TRP A 502 -8.51 -3.56 -29.85
C TRP A 502 -8.04 -3.60 -28.39
N SER A 503 -7.78 -4.79 -27.85
CA SER A 503 -7.25 -4.94 -26.49
C SER A 503 -5.91 -4.22 -26.31
N ARG A 504 -5.05 -4.27 -27.31
CA ARG A 504 -3.74 -3.57 -27.29
C ARG A 504 -3.92 -2.05 -27.29
N MET A 505 -4.84 -1.52 -28.12
CA MET A 505 -5.17 -0.09 -28.15
C MET A 505 -5.74 0.40 -26.82
N VAL A 506 -6.70 -0.33 -26.25
CA VAL A 506 -7.29 0.00 -24.93
C VAL A 506 -6.21 0.01 -23.86
N SER A 507 -5.35 -1.01 -23.83
CA SER A 507 -4.23 -1.05 -22.85
C SER A 507 -3.26 0.11 -23.01
N ALA A 508 -2.93 0.51 -24.24
CA ALA A 508 -2.04 1.63 -24.52
C ALA A 508 -2.63 2.97 -24.02
N VAL A 509 -3.94 3.19 -24.24
CA VAL A 509 -4.63 4.37 -23.72
C VAL A 509 -4.68 4.35 -22.19
N LEU A 510 -5.04 3.23 -21.59
CA LEU A 510 -5.07 3.09 -20.12
C LEU A 510 -3.69 3.28 -19.49
N ARG A 511 -2.62 2.85 -20.17
CA ARG A 511 -1.23 3.03 -19.70
C ARG A 511 -0.83 4.50 -19.56
N ILE A 512 -1.36 5.40 -20.42
CA ILE A 512 -1.11 6.84 -20.30
C ILE A 512 -1.65 7.38 -18.97
N PHE A 513 -2.77 6.84 -18.51
CA PHE A 513 -3.43 7.27 -17.28
C PHE A 513 -3.06 6.42 -16.05
N SER A 514 -2.19 5.43 -16.21
CA SER A 514 -1.79 4.55 -15.10
C SER A 514 -1.27 5.28 -13.86
N PRO A 515 -0.58 6.44 -13.95
CA PRO A 515 -0.16 7.20 -12.78
C PRO A 515 -1.34 7.84 -12.01
N LEU A 516 -2.51 7.95 -12.63
CA LEU A 516 -3.71 8.55 -12.03
C LEU A 516 -4.72 7.49 -11.56
N LEU A 517 -4.53 6.22 -11.95
CA LEU A 517 -5.37 5.08 -11.60
C LEU A 517 -4.87 4.42 -10.34
#